data_7ec3a071025d44c34161a7a247ca793d
#
_entry.id   7ec3a071025d44c34161a7a247ca793d
#
_cell.length_a   1.000
_cell.length_b   1.000
_cell.length_c   1.000
_cell.angle_alpha   90.00
_cell.angle_beta   90.00
_cell.angle_gamma   90.00
#
_symmetry.space_group_name_H-M   'P 1'
#
loop_
_entity.id
_entity.type
_entity.pdbx_description
1 polymer ?
#
loop_
_entity_poly.entity_id
_entity_poly.type
_entity_poly.pdbx_seq_one_letter_code
_entity_poly.pdbx_strand_id
1 'polypeptide(L)'
;MRSFQLLQLTYVVYLIIFYLVFTCRYSQLELHRFMRLSFNNTETAFAYKTNKELQAGRFLFGTMNYAWFAAIGVRLTPFLMKTGLPVHGMIRQTIFKQFVGGETLEQTAKVAKKLGDYNVQVILDYGVEAKEGEENFDKARDQFIRVIEYAATQPNIPYISVKITGIARFGLLKTLNSAPRLRSGVHDHEEEDAEWERVRERMYDICEVAAEKNIGVLIDAEESWIQDPIDRLSIEMMTIFNKEKCIVYNTIQLYRHDRMNFLRMYHSIARQRGFILGVKIVRGAYMEKERTRAEQKGYPSPIQQDKSFTDGDFNSGVEYCINNIDEIATVIASHNEYSNLRAAELLDAKGISHDHPHIHFSQLYGMSDNITFNLAKAGYSVSKYLPFGPIRDVIPYLMRRAQENSSINGQTSRELLLIKSELKRRIKVAKAAKSKNVSLSSS
;
A
#
# COMPACT_ATOMS: atom_id res chain seq x y z
N MET A 1 -9.33 -51.74 -48.86
CA MET A 1 -8.42 -51.92 -47.70
C MET A 1 -7.64 -50.66 -47.29
N ARG A 2 -7.06 -49.85 -48.19
CA ARG A 2 -6.30 -48.63 -47.84
C ARG A 2 -7.14 -47.51 -47.13
N SER A 3 -8.40 -47.30 -47.50
CA SER A 3 -9.27 -46.31 -46.90
C SER A 3 -9.69 -46.62 -45.46
N PHE A 4 -9.77 -47.91 -45.09
CA PHE A 4 -10.13 -48.33 -43.73
C PHE A 4 -8.95 -48.15 -42.75
N GLN A 5 -7.72 -48.33 -43.22
CA GLN A 5 -6.52 -48.12 -42.43
C GLN A 5 -6.26 -46.64 -42.17
N LEU A 6 -6.57 -45.75 -43.14
CA LEU A 6 -6.48 -44.30 -42.94
C LEU A 6 -7.48 -43.79 -41.89
N LEU A 7 -8.71 -44.34 -41.89
CA LEU A 7 -9.73 -43.93 -40.88
C LEU A 7 -9.34 -44.36 -39.45
N GLN A 8 -8.76 -45.56 -39.32
CA GLN A 8 -8.26 -46.03 -38.02
C GLN A 8 -7.07 -45.17 -37.51
N LEU A 9 -6.16 -44.80 -38.40
CA LEU A 9 -5.02 -43.97 -38.04
C LEU A 9 -5.46 -42.55 -37.58
N THR A 10 -6.43 -41.96 -38.29
CA THR A 10 -7.00 -40.63 -37.92
C THR A 10 -7.70 -40.70 -36.57
N TYR A 11 -8.43 -41.79 -36.28
CA TYR A 11 -9.11 -41.96 -34.99
C TYR A 11 -8.13 -42.12 -33.82
N VAL A 12 -7.05 -42.87 -34.02
CA VAL A 12 -5.98 -43.01 -33.01
C VAL A 12 -5.25 -41.71 -32.76
N VAL A 13 -4.96 -40.93 -33.79
CA VAL A 13 -4.35 -39.61 -33.66
C VAL A 13 -5.28 -38.65 -32.90
N TYR A 14 -6.59 -38.66 -33.18
CA TYR A 14 -7.57 -37.87 -32.45
C TYR A 14 -7.65 -38.23 -30.94
N LEU A 15 -7.62 -39.53 -30.63
CA LEU A 15 -7.59 -40.02 -29.26
C LEU A 15 -6.31 -39.62 -28.50
N ILE A 16 -5.17 -39.67 -29.18
CA ILE A 16 -3.88 -39.24 -28.59
C ILE A 16 -3.88 -37.72 -28.32
N ILE A 17 -4.37 -36.91 -29.27
CA ILE A 17 -4.47 -35.45 -29.10
C ILE A 17 -5.46 -35.11 -27.97
N PHE A 18 -6.62 -35.82 -27.96
CA PHE A 18 -7.60 -35.63 -26.87
C PHE A 18 -7.04 -36.03 -25.51
N TYR A 19 -6.30 -37.14 -25.42
CA TYR A 19 -5.64 -37.59 -24.21
C TYR A 19 -4.54 -36.61 -23.76
N LEU A 20 -3.72 -36.07 -24.65
CA LEU A 20 -2.68 -35.10 -24.37
C LEU A 20 -3.27 -33.75 -23.93
N VAL A 21 -4.34 -33.26 -24.56
CA VAL A 21 -5.05 -32.06 -24.16
C VAL A 21 -5.74 -32.22 -22.81
N PHE A 22 -6.34 -33.40 -22.58
CA PHE A 22 -7.02 -33.70 -21.31
C PHE A 22 -6.03 -33.85 -20.15
N THR A 23 -4.90 -34.56 -20.37
CA THR A 23 -3.85 -34.71 -19.35
C THR A 23 -3.13 -33.40 -19.10
N CYS A 24 -2.90 -32.56 -20.12
CA CYS A 24 -2.33 -31.20 -19.95
C CYS A 24 -3.27 -30.30 -19.16
N ARG A 25 -4.58 -30.31 -19.47
CA ARG A 25 -5.60 -29.58 -18.67
C ARG A 25 -5.74 -30.12 -17.24
N TYR A 26 -5.69 -31.44 -17.07
CA TYR A 26 -5.80 -32.05 -15.75
C TYR A 26 -4.54 -31.76 -14.90
N SER A 27 -3.35 -31.81 -15.50
CA SER A 27 -2.12 -31.42 -14.80
C SER A 27 -2.07 -29.93 -14.47
N GLN A 28 -2.61 -29.06 -15.32
CA GLN A 28 -2.76 -27.61 -14.98
C GLN A 28 -3.78 -27.41 -13.87
N LEU A 29 -4.93 -28.10 -13.88
CA LEU A 29 -5.92 -28.05 -12.81
C LEU A 29 -5.38 -28.59 -11.47
N GLU A 30 -4.59 -29.66 -11.49
CA GLU A 30 -3.89 -30.20 -10.32
C GLU A 30 -2.78 -29.26 -9.86
N LEU A 31 -1.99 -28.65 -10.76
CA LEU A 31 -1.01 -27.61 -10.41
C LEU A 31 -1.70 -26.37 -9.79
N HIS A 32 -2.83 -25.92 -10.33
CA HIS A 32 -3.62 -24.86 -9.74
C HIS A 32 -4.22 -25.24 -8.38
N ARG A 33 -4.59 -26.51 -8.18
CA ARG A 33 -5.08 -27.02 -6.89
C ARG A 33 -3.96 -27.12 -5.84
N PHE A 34 -2.72 -27.37 -6.27
CA PHE A 34 -1.53 -27.43 -5.39
C PHE A 34 -0.96 -26.04 -5.03
N MET A 35 -1.27 -24.99 -5.79
CA MET A 35 -0.77 -23.63 -5.55
C MET A 35 -1.87 -22.64 -5.15
N ARG A 36 -2.87 -23.09 -4.38
CA ARG A 36 -3.84 -22.14 -3.80
C ARG A 36 -3.11 -21.15 -2.92
N LEU A 37 -3.19 -19.86 -3.30
CA LEU A 37 -2.60 -18.78 -2.51
C LEU A 37 -2.99 -18.91 -1.04
N SER A 38 -2.01 -18.90 -0.15
CA SER A 38 -2.22 -19.01 1.30
C SER A 38 -1.29 -18.09 2.04
N PHE A 39 -1.85 -17.31 2.95
CA PHE A 39 -1.10 -16.40 3.82
C PHE A 39 -0.59 -17.06 5.11
N ASN A 40 -0.70 -18.40 5.21
CA ASN A 40 -0.19 -19.16 6.35
C ASN A 40 1.24 -19.69 6.14
N ASN A 41 1.82 -19.53 4.95
CA ASN A 41 3.18 -19.99 4.67
C ASN A 41 4.19 -19.02 5.30
N THR A 42 4.64 -19.34 6.52
CA THR A 42 5.59 -18.51 7.27
C THR A 42 7.02 -18.60 6.75
N GLU A 43 7.38 -19.67 6.06
CA GLU A 43 8.68 -19.83 5.42
C GLU A 43 8.89 -18.77 4.34
N THR A 44 7.92 -18.64 3.43
CA THR A 44 7.91 -17.61 2.40
C THR A 44 7.80 -16.21 3.02
N ALA A 45 6.87 -16.03 3.96
CA ALA A 45 6.60 -14.73 4.60
C ALA A 45 7.85 -14.10 5.23
N PHE A 46 8.69 -14.91 5.85
CA PHE A 46 9.83 -14.42 6.62
C PHE A 46 11.20 -14.86 6.05
N ALA A 47 11.24 -15.35 4.81
CA ALA A 47 12.48 -15.77 4.15
C ALA A 47 13.57 -14.68 4.18
N TYR A 48 13.17 -13.43 4.01
CA TYR A 48 14.07 -12.27 3.99
C TYR A 48 14.59 -11.84 5.38
N LYS A 49 14.01 -12.36 6.49
CA LYS A 49 14.38 -11.98 7.86
C LYS A 49 15.31 -13.01 8.50
N THR A 50 16.31 -12.53 9.20
CA THR A 50 17.17 -13.33 10.08
C THR A 50 16.45 -13.72 11.37
N ASN A 51 16.97 -14.72 12.08
CA ASN A 51 16.41 -15.09 13.40
C ASN A 51 16.48 -13.95 14.43
N LYS A 52 17.52 -13.09 14.35
CA LYS A 52 17.64 -11.91 15.22
C LYS A 52 16.54 -10.88 14.92
N GLU A 53 16.26 -10.63 13.65
CA GLU A 53 15.17 -9.72 13.23
C GLU A 53 13.80 -10.27 13.64
N LEU A 54 13.57 -11.58 13.52
CA LEU A 54 12.32 -12.21 13.99
C LEU A 54 12.17 -12.15 15.52
N GLN A 55 13.24 -12.32 16.27
CA GLN A 55 13.20 -12.18 17.75
C GLN A 55 12.93 -10.74 18.17
N ALA A 56 13.53 -9.75 17.50
CA ALA A 56 13.26 -8.33 17.72
C ALA A 56 11.80 -8.00 17.41
N GLY A 57 11.27 -8.47 16.28
CA GLY A 57 9.85 -8.34 15.91
C GLY A 57 8.92 -8.99 16.95
N ARG A 58 9.25 -10.21 17.40
CA ARG A 58 8.49 -10.90 18.48
C ARG A 58 8.43 -10.08 19.76
N PHE A 59 9.53 -9.47 20.16
CA PHE A 59 9.57 -8.60 21.33
C PHE A 59 8.71 -7.35 21.13
N LEU A 60 8.89 -6.65 19.99
CA LEU A 60 8.18 -5.41 19.68
C LEU A 60 6.65 -5.65 19.60
N PHE A 61 6.19 -6.61 18.81
CA PHE A 61 4.76 -6.94 18.71
C PHE A 61 4.21 -7.51 20.02
N GLY A 62 5.04 -8.21 20.81
CA GLY A 62 4.67 -8.65 22.14
C GLY A 62 4.38 -7.51 23.10
N THR A 63 5.18 -6.44 23.08
CA THR A 63 4.97 -5.24 23.89
C THR A 63 3.79 -4.39 23.40
N MET A 64 3.61 -4.27 22.09
CA MET A 64 2.48 -3.54 21.48
C MET A 64 1.12 -4.17 21.78
N ASN A 65 1.05 -5.45 22.10
CA ASN A 65 -0.18 -6.13 22.50
C ASN A 65 -0.79 -5.56 23.81
N TYR A 66 -0.01 -4.80 24.57
CA TYR A 66 -0.47 -4.13 25.79
C TYR A 66 -0.81 -2.67 25.47
N ALA A 67 -2.10 -2.36 25.27
CA ALA A 67 -2.58 -1.04 24.90
C ALA A 67 -2.08 0.10 25.81
N TRP A 68 -1.97 -0.16 27.13
CA TRP A 68 -1.46 0.82 28.09
C TRP A 68 0.01 1.17 27.84
N PHE A 69 0.82 0.20 27.39
CA PHE A 69 2.24 0.42 27.10
C PHE A 69 2.41 1.27 25.83
N ALA A 70 1.61 1.01 24.80
CA ALA A 70 1.56 1.81 23.58
C ALA A 70 1.07 3.24 23.87
N ALA A 71 0.02 3.41 24.71
CA ALA A 71 -0.52 4.71 25.09
C ALA A 71 0.50 5.57 25.87
N ILE A 72 1.25 4.96 26.80
CA ILE A 72 2.35 5.63 27.51
C ILE A 72 3.45 6.04 26.52
N GLY A 73 3.88 5.15 25.64
CA GLY A 73 4.88 5.45 24.62
C GLY A 73 4.48 6.65 23.75
N VAL A 74 3.24 6.66 23.25
CA VAL A 74 2.68 7.75 22.43
C VAL A 74 2.66 9.09 23.19
N ARG A 75 2.25 9.11 24.47
CA ARG A 75 2.20 10.32 25.29
C ARG A 75 3.56 10.84 25.73
N LEU A 76 4.48 9.96 26.06
CA LEU A 76 5.80 10.31 26.57
C LEU A 76 6.80 10.68 25.48
N THR A 77 6.70 10.10 24.29
CA THR A 77 7.69 10.30 23.20
C THR A 77 7.88 11.78 22.85
N PRO A 78 6.84 12.62 22.64
CA PRO A 78 7.02 14.05 22.33
C PRO A 78 7.66 14.82 23.48
N PHE A 79 7.36 14.46 24.72
CA PHE A 79 7.95 15.08 25.92
C PHE A 79 9.42 14.69 26.07
N LEU A 80 9.73 13.41 26.00
CA LEU A 80 11.10 12.89 26.13
C LEU A 80 12.03 13.41 25.02
N MET A 81 11.49 13.68 23.83
CA MET A 81 12.27 14.28 22.74
C MET A 81 12.68 15.72 23.03
N LYS A 82 11.89 16.46 23.81
CA LYS A 82 12.23 17.84 24.24
C LYS A 82 13.27 17.89 25.35
N THR A 83 13.44 16.81 26.10
CA THR A 83 14.33 16.77 27.28
C THR A 83 15.80 16.44 26.97
N GLY A 84 16.16 16.20 25.70
CA GLY A 84 17.54 15.87 25.30
C GLY A 84 18.02 14.48 25.75
N LEU A 85 17.15 13.67 26.35
CA LEU A 85 17.48 12.29 26.73
C LEU A 85 17.78 11.44 25.47
N PRO A 86 18.66 10.41 25.54
CA PRO A 86 19.09 9.60 24.39
C PRO A 86 18.00 8.62 23.88
N VAL A 87 16.74 9.09 23.86
CA VAL A 87 15.56 8.30 23.42
C VAL A 87 15.61 7.98 21.93
N HIS A 88 16.26 8.84 21.15
CA HIS A 88 16.44 8.67 19.70
C HIS A 88 17.10 7.32 19.35
N GLY A 89 18.14 6.92 20.11
CA GLY A 89 18.83 5.65 19.88
C GLY A 89 17.92 4.44 20.11
N MET A 90 17.09 4.48 21.15
CA MET A 90 16.14 3.41 21.47
C MET A 90 15.02 3.33 20.41
N ILE A 91 14.42 4.46 20.03
CA ILE A 91 13.39 4.52 18.98
C ILE A 91 13.96 4.01 17.65
N ARG A 92 15.20 4.43 17.28
CA ARG A 92 15.89 4.00 16.05
C ARG A 92 16.10 2.49 16.00
N GLN A 93 16.51 1.87 17.10
CA GLN A 93 16.82 0.43 17.16
C GLN A 93 15.57 -0.46 17.30
N THR A 94 14.41 0.12 17.64
CA THR A 94 13.17 -0.61 17.87
C THR A 94 12.12 -0.30 16.80
N ILE A 95 11.18 0.59 17.09
CA ILE A 95 10.01 0.88 16.25
C ILE A 95 10.39 1.48 14.89
N PHE A 96 11.41 2.37 14.85
CA PHE A 96 11.87 2.97 13.59
C PHE A 96 12.41 1.88 12.65
N LYS A 97 13.33 1.03 13.12
CA LYS A 97 13.89 -0.06 12.31
C LYS A 97 12.85 -1.03 11.80
N GLN A 98 11.74 -1.21 12.52
CA GLN A 98 10.66 -2.11 12.11
C GLN A 98 9.78 -1.52 10.99
N PHE A 99 9.50 -0.21 11.02
CA PHE A 99 8.48 0.40 10.18
C PHE A 99 8.97 1.45 9.18
N VAL A 100 10.27 1.82 9.23
CA VAL A 100 10.88 2.88 8.40
C VAL A 100 12.08 2.35 7.66
N GLY A 101 12.23 2.71 6.40
CA GLY A 101 13.32 2.27 5.54
C GLY A 101 14.68 2.85 5.91
N GLY A 102 14.71 4.08 6.39
CA GLY A 102 15.92 4.79 6.75
C GLY A 102 15.67 6.28 6.95
N GLU A 103 16.67 7.01 7.39
CA GLU A 103 16.61 8.47 7.50
C GLU A 103 16.95 9.18 6.18
N THR A 104 17.64 8.48 5.28
CA THR A 104 18.05 9.00 3.95
C THR A 104 17.68 8.01 2.85
N LEU A 105 17.70 8.47 1.60
CA LEU A 105 17.49 7.62 0.42
C LEU A 105 18.51 6.48 0.34
N GLU A 106 19.79 6.73 0.66
CA GLU A 106 20.86 5.71 0.59
C GLU A 106 20.66 4.59 1.63
N GLN A 107 20.12 4.92 2.81
CA GLN A 107 19.76 3.91 3.80
C GLN A 107 18.56 3.09 3.34
N THR A 108 17.57 3.77 2.78
CA THR A 108 16.34 3.19 2.26
C THR A 108 16.61 2.28 1.07
N ALA A 109 17.59 2.63 0.22
CA ALA A 109 18.06 1.83 -0.90
C ALA A 109 18.42 0.39 -0.50
N LYS A 110 19.08 0.22 0.65
CA LYS A 110 19.47 -1.11 1.15
C LYS A 110 18.24 -1.97 1.50
N VAL A 111 17.21 -1.33 2.05
CA VAL A 111 15.94 -2.01 2.36
C VAL A 111 15.18 -2.34 1.09
N ALA A 112 15.09 -1.39 0.16
CA ALA A 112 14.43 -1.59 -1.13
C ALA A 112 15.10 -2.73 -1.92
N LYS A 113 16.43 -2.75 -1.99
CA LYS A 113 17.18 -3.85 -2.63
C LYS A 113 16.86 -5.20 -1.99
N LYS A 114 16.89 -5.29 -0.64
CA LYS A 114 16.56 -6.51 0.11
C LYS A 114 15.15 -7.01 -0.20
N LEU A 115 14.19 -6.12 -0.37
CA LEU A 115 12.82 -6.46 -0.78
C LEU A 115 12.76 -6.94 -2.23
N GLY A 116 13.48 -6.28 -3.14
CA GLY A 116 13.59 -6.65 -4.55
C GLY A 116 14.16 -8.04 -4.77
N ASP A 117 15.11 -8.49 -3.94
CA ASP A 117 15.67 -9.85 -3.97
C ASP A 117 14.57 -10.94 -3.77
N TYR A 118 13.38 -10.56 -3.30
CA TYR A 118 12.21 -11.42 -3.10
C TYR A 118 11.02 -11.04 -3.99
N ASN A 119 11.23 -10.31 -5.08
CA ASN A 119 10.21 -9.80 -5.99
C ASN A 119 9.18 -8.89 -5.32
N VAL A 120 9.54 -8.23 -4.24
CA VAL A 120 8.71 -7.23 -3.58
C VAL A 120 9.14 -5.85 -4.02
N GLN A 121 8.20 -5.12 -4.59
CA GLN A 121 8.39 -3.72 -4.99
C GLN A 121 8.24 -2.77 -3.81
N VAL A 122 8.51 -1.50 -4.04
CA VAL A 122 8.49 -0.46 -3.00
C VAL A 122 7.70 0.76 -3.49
N ILE A 123 6.85 1.29 -2.63
CA ILE A 123 6.31 2.64 -2.72
C ILE A 123 7.11 3.50 -1.76
N LEU A 124 7.88 4.46 -2.25
CA LEU A 124 8.62 5.38 -1.39
C LEU A 124 7.69 6.46 -0.83
N ASP A 125 7.69 6.62 0.49
CA ASP A 125 6.98 7.68 1.18
C ASP A 125 7.98 8.60 1.89
N TYR A 126 8.12 9.83 1.41
CA TYR A 126 8.89 10.84 2.11
C TYR A 126 8.08 11.39 3.27
N GLY A 127 8.31 10.84 4.46
CA GLY A 127 7.51 11.04 5.66
C GLY A 127 7.75 12.38 6.39
N VAL A 128 8.20 13.42 5.70
CA VAL A 128 8.45 14.72 6.29
C VAL A 128 7.15 15.51 6.33
N GLU A 129 6.71 15.90 7.53
CA GLU A 129 5.66 16.90 7.67
C GLU A 129 6.22 18.26 7.22
N ALA A 130 5.59 18.86 6.20
CA ALA A 130 6.03 20.15 5.69
C ALA A 130 5.95 21.22 6.78
N LYS A 131 7.00 22.01 6.87
CA LYS A 131 6.94 23.29 7.57
C LYS A 131 6.14 24.25 6.72
N GLU A 132 5.23 25.02 7.34
CA GLU A 132 4.47 26.02 6.61
C GLU A 132 5.37 27.10 5.99
N GLY A 133 4.94 27.63 4.88
CA GLY A 133 5.57 28.70 4.12
C GLY A 133 6.00 28.29 2.72
N GLU A 134 5.85 29.19 1.76
CA GLU A 134 6.05 28.95 0.33
C GLU A 134 7.42 28.34 0.02
N GLU A 135 8.49 28.91 0.58
CA GLU A 135 9.86 28.39 0.41
C GLU A 135 10.01 26.91 0.87
N ASN A 136 9.29 26.53 1.95
CA ASN A 136 9.32 25.15 2.44
C ASN A 136 8.51 24.21 1.55
N PHE A 137 7.40 24.69 0.98
CA PHE A 137 6.60 23.93 0.02
C PHE A 137 7.36 23.70 -1.29
N ASP A 138 8.11 24.70 -1.77
CA ASP A 138 8.98 24.55 -2.94
C ASP A 138 10.11 23.55 -2.68
N LYS A 139 10.75 23.62 -1.51
CA LYS A 139 11.76 22.60 -1.11
C LYS A 139 11.16 21.19 -1.02
N ALA A 140 9.91 21.08 -0.57
CA ALA A 140 9.22 19.78 -0.54
C ALA A 140 8.94 19.25 -1.95
N ARG A 141 8.46 20.11 -2.90
CA ARG A 141 8.33 19.78 -4.31
C ARG A 141 9.67 19.25 -4.87
N ASP A 142 10.75 19.99 -4.69
CA ASP A 142 12.09 19.62 -5.17
C ASP A 142 12.55 18.28 -4.58
N GLN A 143 12.20 18.03 -3.32
CA GLN A 143 12.52 16.75 -2.69
C GLN A 143 11.70 15.59 -3.28
N PHE A 144 10.40 15.78 -3.58
CA PHE A 144 9.61 14.77 -4.28
C PHE A 144 10.17 14.47 -5.67
N ILE A 145 10.58 15.49 -6.40
CA ILE A 145 11.25 15.32 -7.71
C ILE A 145 12.53 14.48 -7.57
N ARG A 146 13.41 14.77 -6.60
CA ARG A 146 14.60 13.95 -6.32
C ARG A 146 14.26 12.50 -5.98
N VAL A 147 13.18 12.28 -5.25
CA VAL A 147 12.69 10.92 -4.92
C VAL A 147 12.24 10.19 -6.17
N ILE A 148 11.56 10.86 -7.09
CA ILE A 148 11.17 10.31 -8.40
C ILE A 148 12.41 9.96 -9.24
N GLU A 149 13.35 10.88 -9.36
CA GLU A 149 14.60 10.65 -10.10
C GLU A 149 15.36 9.45 -9.53
N TYR A 150 15.44 9.36 -8.20
CA TYR A 150 16.04 8.20 -7.55
C TYR A 150 15.24 6.91 -7.82
N ALA A 151 13.91 6.94 -7.67
CA ALA A 151 13.05 5.78 -7.93
C ALA A 151 13.25 5.24 -9.36
N ALA A 152 13.40 6.12 -10.35
CA ALA A 152 13.61 5.77 -11.74
C ALA A 152 14.94 5.02 -11.98
N THR A 153 15.92 5.15 -11.07
CA THR A 153 17.17 4.37 -11.13
C THR A 153 17.07 2.98 -10.54
N GLN A 154 15.92 2.65 -9.89
CA GLN A 154 15.73 1.40 -9.17
C GLN A 154 14.68 0.51 -9.85
N PRO A 155 14.97 -0.76 -10.14
CA PRO A 155 14.05 -1.62 -10.90
C PRO A 155 12.79 -2.03 -10.12
N ASN A 156 12.79 -1.87 -8.79
CA ASN A 156 11.70 -2.31 -7.93
C ASN A 156 11.00 -1.17 -7.18
N ILE A 157 11.11 0.09 -7.67
CA ILE A 157 10.43 1.25 -7.08
C ILE A 157 9.52 1.90 -8.14
N PRO A 158 8.35 1.33 -8.41
CA PRO A 158 7.43 1.85 -9.44
C PRO A 158 6.62 3.06 -8.98
N TYR A 159 6.55 3.35 -7.69
CA TYR A 159 5.69 4.39 -7.14
C TYR A 159 6.37 5.21 -6.05
N ILE A 160 5.96 6.47 -5.95
CA ILE A 160 6.16 7.33 -4.78
C ILE A 160 4.81 7.75 -4.20
N SER A 161 4.80 8.18 -2.95
CA SER A 161 3.62 8.76 -2.29
C SER A 161 3.82 10.25 -2.00
N VAL A 162 2.78 11.04 -2.22
CA VAL A 162 2.76 12.50 -1.98
C VAL A 162 1.56 12.87 -1.13
N LYS A 163 1.80 13.69 -0.09
CA LYS A 163 0.74 14.35 0.68
C LYS A 163 0.62 15.80 0.24
N ILE A 164 -0.60 16.25 -0.03
CA ILE A 164 -0.81 17.63 -0.49
C ILE A 164 -0.51 18.64 0.64
N THR A 165 -0.71 18.27 1.91
CA THR A 165 -0.25 19.09 3.06
C THR A 165 1.28 19.25 3.10
N GLY A 166 2.03 18.48 2.34
CA GLY A 166 3.47 18.65 2.14
C GLY A 166 3.84 19.83 1.25
N ILE A 167 2.94 20.26 0.36
CA ILE A 167 3.17 21.33 -0.63
C ILE A 167 2.13 22.45 -0.59
N ALA A 168 1.21 22.38 0.38
CA ALA A 168 0.12 23.34 0.56
C ALA A 168 -0.14 23.63 2.04
N ARG A 169 -0.53 24.85 2.34
CA ARG A 169 -0.93 25.26 3.68
C ARG A 169 -2.25 24.58 4.07
N PHE A 170 -2.27 23.98 5.26
CA PHE A 170 -3.46 23.29 5.78
C PHE A 170 -4.70 24.20 5.85
N GLY A 171 -4.51 25.47 6.23
CA GLY A 171 -5.57 26.49 6.29
C GLY A 171 -6.22 26.73 4.92
N LEU A 172 -5.42 26.86 3.86
CA LEU A 172 -5.92 26.99 2.48
C LEU A 172 -6.81 25.81 2.08
N LEU A 173 -6.32 24.58 2.26
CA LEU A 173 -7.08 23.37 1.94
C LEU A 173 -8.42 23.31 2.69
N LYS A 174 -8.42 23.72 3.96
CA LYS A 174 -9.63 23.77 4.77
C LYS A 174 -10.63 24.82 4.26
N THR A 175 -10.18 26.01 3.89
CA THR A 175 -11.02 27.07 3.30
C THR A 175 -11.64 26.56 1.98
N LEU A 176 -10.82 26.02 1.07
CA LEU A 176 -11.26 25.49 -0.21
C LEU A 176 -12.23 24.29 -0.09
N ASN A 177 -12.12 23.53 0.98
CA ASN A 177 -13.04 22.42 1.27
C ASN A 177 -14.41 22.90 1.77
N SER A 178 -14.44 24.04 2.48
CA SER A 178 -15.65 24.61 3.08
C SER A 178 -16.39 25.55 2.14
N ALA A 179 -15.76 26.02 1.06
CA ALA A 179 -16.37 26.94 0.11
C ALA A 179 -17.47 26.24 -0.70
N PRO A 180 -18.69 26.80 -0.79
CA PRO A 180 -19.71 26.31 -1.70
C PRO A 180 -19.17 26.31 -3.14
N ARG A 181 -19.47 25.27 -3.91
CA ARG A 181 -19.03 25.09 -5.31
C ARG A 181 -19.47 26.20 -6.28
N LEU A 182 -20.19 27.23 -5.80
CA LEU A 182 -20.78 28.31 -6.55
C LEU A 182 -20.60 29.65 -5.83
N ARG A 183 -19.38 30.18 -5.79
CA ARG A 183 -19.19 31.62 -5.67
C ARG A 183 -18.39 32.13 -6.86
N SER A 184 -19.06 32.12 -8.00
CA SER A 184 -18.71 33.02 -9.09
C SER A 184 -19.06 34.45 -8.66
N GLY A 185 -18.05 35.29 -8.49
CA GLY A 185 -18.24 36.74 -8.54
C GLY A 185 -18.04 37.57 -7.27
N VAL A 186 -17.22 37.14 -6.31
CA VAL A 186 -16.78 38.04 -5.22
C VAL A 186 -15.26 38.05 -5.17
N HIS A 187 -14.68 39.21 -5.42
CA HIS A 187 -13.24 39.50 -5.51
C HIS A 187 -12.46 39.45 -4.18
N ASP A 188 -12.95 38.76 -3.14
CA ASP A 188 -12.35 38.76 -1.80
C ASP A 188 -11.32 37.63 -1.54
N HIS A 189 -10.95 36.84 -2.58
CA HIS A 189 -10.08 35.66 -2.41
C HIS A 189 -8.88 35.60 -3.38
N GLU A 190 -8.45 36.76 -3.94
CA GLU A 190 -7.35 36.81 -4.91
C GLU A 190 -6.04 36.20 -4.35
N GLU A 191 -5.77 36.38 -3.07
CA GLU A 191 -4.57 35.81 -2.42
C GLU A 191 -4.68 34.27 -2.28
N GLU A 192 -5.85 33.76 -1.89
CA GLU A 192 -6.10 32.31 -1.78
C GLU A 192 -6.09 31.64 -3.15
N ASP A 193 -6.61 32.30 -4.17
CA ASP A 193 -6.58 31.80 -5.55
C ASP A 193 -5.14 31.75 -6.09
N ALA A 194 -4.33 32.77 -5.85
CA ALA A 194 -2.92 32.79 -6.20
C ALA A 194 -2.10 31.76 -5.42
N GLU A 195 -2.42 31.54 -4.13
CA GLU A 195 -1.79 30.48 -3.34
C GLU A 195 -2.17 29.09 -3.87
N TRP A 196 -3.43 28.88 -4.26
CA TRP A 196 -3.89 27.62 -4.84
C TRP A 196 -3.23 27.33 -6.19
N GLU A 197 -3.04 28.36 -7.02
CA GLU A 197 -2.34 28.20 -8.29
C GLU A 197 -0.89 27.71 -8.09
N ARG A 198 -0.15 28.26 -7.11
CA ARG A 198 1.18 27.75 -6.76
C ARG A 198 1.16 26.27 -6.31
N VAL A 199 0.10 25.84 -5.60
CA VAL A 199 -0.07 24.41 -5.24
C VAL A 199 -0.27 23.55 -6.49
N ARG A 200 -1.07 24.02 -7.44
CA ARG A 200 -1.30 23.33 -8.73
C ARG A 200 0.01 23.21 -9.53
N GLU A 201 0.78 24.30 -9.62
CA GLU A 201 2.07 24.32 -10.30
C GLU A 201 3.04 23.31 -9.67
N ARG A 202 3.19 23.29 -8.33
CA ARG A 202 4.03 22.30 -7.63
C ARG A 202 3.62 20.86 -7.93
N MET A 203 2.31 20.60 -7.92
CA MET A 203 1.82 19.25 -8.20
C MET A 203 2.01 18.87 -9.67
N TYR A 204 1.84 19.83 -10.58
CA TYR A 204 2.13 19.65 -12.01
C TYR A 204 3.60 19.28 -12.22
N ASP A 205 4.55 20.06 -11.67
CA ASP A 205 5.99 19.78 -11.77
C ASP A 205 6.36 18.36 -11.29
N ILE A 206 5.77 17.93 -10.15
CA ILE A 206 5.96 16.56 -9.62
C ILE A 206 5.43 15.52 -10.60
N CYS A 207 4.24 15.72 -11.14
CA CYS A 207 3.60 14.77 -12.06
C CYS A 207 4.28 14.73 -13.43
N GLU A 208 4.79 15.86 -13.93
CA GLU A 208 5.51 15.96 -15.19
C GLU A 208 6.79 15.12 -15.15
N VAL A 209 7.64 15.32 -14.13
CA VAL A 209 8.85 14.52 -13.94
C VAL A 209 8.50 13.03 -13.72
N ALA A 210 7.43 12.74 -13.01
CA ALA A 210 6.98 11.36 -12.78
C ALA A 210 6.55 10.69 -14.10
N ALA A 211 5.83 11.40 -14.97
CA ALA A 211 5.43 10.92 -16.28
C ALA A 211 6.64 10.65 -17.19
N GLU A 212 7.60 11.59 -17.24
CA GLU A 212 8.86 11.42 -18.00
C GLU A 212 9.65 10.19 -17.53
N LYS A 213 9.70 9.95 -16.23
CA LYS A 213 10.43 8.83 -15.62
C LYS A 213 9.62 7.54 -15.54
N ASN A 214 8.34 7.55 -15.92
CA ASN A 214 7.42 6.41 -15.79
C ASN A 214 7.32 5.88 -14.35
N ILE A 215 7.23 6.80 -13.38
CA ILE A 215 7.03 6.52 -11.96
C ILE A 215 5.61 6.94 -11.56
N GLY A 216 4.86 6.07 -10.91
CA GLY A 216 3.52 6.40 -10.44
C GLY A 216 3.55 7.29 -9.19
N VAL A 217 2.66 8.28 -9.15
CA VAL A 217 2.47 9.19 -8.01
C VAL A 217 1.17 8.85 -7.30
N LEU A 218 1.27 8.38 -6.07
CA LEU A 218 0.12 8.06 -5.22
C LEU A 218 -0.17 9.26 -4.31
N ILE A 219 -1.22 10.02 -4.62
CA ILE A 219 -1.67 11.14 -3.77
C ILE A 219 -2.41 10.55 -2.58
N ASP A 220 -1.85 10.72 -1.37
CA ASP A 220 -2.44 10.22 -0.14
C ASP A 220 -3.68 11.01 0.23
N ALA A 221 -4.74 10.31 0.65
CA ALA A 221 -5.89 10.94 1.26
C ALA A 221 -5.60 11.35 2.69
N GLU A 222 -6.19 12.46 3.07
CA GLU A 222 -6.02 13.05 4.40
C GLU A 222 -7.38 13.18 5.10
N GLU A 223 -7.55 14.12 6.01
CA GLU A 223 -8.81 14.28 6.73
C GLU A 223 -9.93 14.83 5.83
N SER A 224 -11.17 14.44 6.13
CA SER A 224 -12.34 14.77 5.30
C SER A 224 -12.56 16.26 5.07
N TRP A 225 -12.13 17.10 6.01
CA TRP A 225 -12.31 18.56 5.93
C TRP A 225 -11.24 19.31 5.14
N ILE A 226 -10.32 18.57 4.50
CA ILE A 226 -9.35 19.09 3.52
C ILE A 226 -9.33 18.23 2.24
N GLN A 227 -10.14 17.15 2.17
CA GLN A 227 -10.04 16.14 1.11
C GLN A 227 -10.60 16.61 -0.24
N ASP A 228 -11.63 17.45 -0.27
CA ASP A 228 -12.26 17.86 -1.53
C ASP A 228 -11.30 18.61 -2.49
N PRO A 229 -10.48 19.59 -2.07
CA PRO A 229 -9.48 20.19 -2.93
C PRO A 229 -8.41 19.19 -3.38
N ILE A 230 -8.01 18.24 -2.52
CA ILE A 230 -7.07 17.16 -2.87
C ILE A 230 -7.66 16.28 -3.97
N ASP A 231 -8.92 15.88 -3.84
CA ASP A 231 -9.62 15.07 -4.84
C ASP A 231 -9.70 15.81 -6.20
N ARG A 232 -10.03 17.11 -6.18
CA ARG A 232 -10.09 17.93 -7.41
C ARG A 232 -8.73 18.05 -8.10
N LEU A 233 -7.67 18.33 -7.33
CA LEU A 233 -6.31 18.40 -7.84
C LEU A 233 -5.86 17.07 -8.44
N SER A 234 -6.17 15.96 -7.77
CA SER A 234 -5.84 14.62 -8.25
C SER A 234 -6.48 14.33 -9.61
N ILE A 235 -7.76 14.66 -9.80
CA ILE A 235 -8.47 14.48 -11.08
C ILE A 235 -7.93 15.41 -12.17
N GLU A 236 -7.55 16.61 -11.81
CA GLU A 236 -6.91 17.54 -12.74
C GLU A 236 -5.59 16.95 -13.27
N MET A 237 -4.74 16.47 -12.40
CA MET A 237 -3.47 15.84 -12.79
C MET A 237 -3.70 14.56 -13.61
N MET A 238 -4.66 13.71 -13.24
CA MET A 238 -5.03 12.53 -14.04
C MET A 238 -5.52 12.90 -15.44
N THR A 239 -6.29 13.97 -15.55
CA THR A 239 -6.80 14.45 -16.86
C THR A 239 -5.65 14.81 -17.79
N ILE A 240 -4.52 15.25 -17.28
CA ILE A 240 -3.33 15.64 -18.05
C ILE A 240 -2.44 14.41 -18.29
N PHE A 241 -2.09 13.66 -17.24
CA PHE A 241 -0.99 12.69 -17.27
C PHE A 241 -1.42 11.22 -17.44
N ASN A 242 -2.71 10.86 -17.27
CA ASN A 242 -3.17 9.47 -17.36
C ASN A 242 -3.81 9.13 -18.74
N LYS A 243 -3.30 9.66 -19.83
CA LYS A 243 -3.89 9.44 -21.18
C LYS A 243 -3.56 8.05 -21.74
N GLU A 244 -2.30 7.68 -21.72
CA GLU A 244 -1.80 6.42 -22.27
C GLU A 244 -1.46 5.40 -21.19
N LYS A 245 -0.94 5.90 -20.07
CA LYS A 245 -0.56 5.12 -18.89
C LYS A 245 -1.09 5.80 -17.63
N CYS A 246 -1.31 5.02 -16.60
CA CYS A 246 -1.69 5.56 -15.31
C CYS A 246 -0.45 6.00 -14.52
N ILE A 247 -0.26 7.31 -14.38
CA ILE A 247 0.84 7.93 -13.62
C ILE A 247 0.34 8.43 -12.27
N VAL A 248 -0.82 9.09 -12.24
CA VAL A 248 -1.35 9.72 -11.03
C VAL A 248 -2.49 8.88 -10.47
N TYR A 249 -2.46 8.67 -9.17
CA TYR A 249 -3.46 7.89 -8.42
C TYR A 249 -3.99 8.73 -7.26
N ASN A 250 -5.31 8.79 -7.11
CA ASN A 250 -5.93 9.33 -5.90
C ASN A 250 -6.22 8.23 -4.87
N THR A 251 -6.14 8.53 -3.59
CA THR A 251 -6.43 7.56 -2.52
C THR A 251 -7.90 7.67 -2.09
N ILE A 252 -8.61 6.55 -2.15
CA ILE A 252 -10.03 6.45 -1.77
C ILE A 252 -10.15 5.73 -0.43
N GLN A 253 -10.65 6.45 0.59
CA GLN A 253 -10.81 5.96 1.96
C GLN A 253 -12.21 5.37 2.17
N LEU A 254 -12.37 4.05 1.98
CA LEU A 254 -13.67 3.36 2.00
C LEU A 254 -14.27 3.15 3.39
N TYR A 255 -13.62 3.68 4.45
CA TYR A 255 -14.27 3.83 5.76
C TYR A 255 -15.27 5.00 5.80
N ARG A 256 -15.30 5.86 4.76
CA ARG A 256 -16.29 6.93 4.59
C ARG A 256 -17.46 6.41 3.74
N HIS A 257 -18.69 6.70 4.19
CA HIS A 257 -19.91 6.23 3.52
C HIS A 257 -20.19 6.85 2.15
N ASP A 258 -19.50 7.94 1.77
CA ASP A 258 -19.66 8.64 0.49
C ASP A 258 -18.70 8.13 -0.61
N ARG A 259 -17.67 7.34 -0.28
CA ARG A 259 -16.55 7.08 -1.20
C ARG A 259 -16.86 6.07 -2.31
N MET A 260 -17.80 5.15 -2.13
CA MET A 260 -18.24 4.29 -3.23
C MET A 260 -18.96 5.08 -4.34
N ASN A 261 -19.78 6.06 -3.96
CA ASN A 261 -20.42 6.96 -4.94
C ASN A 261 -19.39 7.87 -5.62
N PHE A 262 -18.43 8.36 -4.86
CA PHE A 262 -17.28 9.12 -5.37
C PHE A 262 -16.52 8.31 -6.43
N LEU A 263 -16.15 7.06 -6.15
CA LEU A 263 -15.43 6.18 -7.09
C LEU A 263 -16.18 6.05 -8.42
N ARG A 264 -17.50 5.77 -8.36
CA ARG A 264 -18.34 5.64 -9.57
C ARG A 264 -18.44 6.93 -10.35
N MET A 265 -18.63 8.06 -9.66
CA MET A 265 -18.70 9.39 -10.28
C MET A 265 -17.39 9.74 -11.00
N TYR A 266 -16.25 9.51 -10.34
CA TYR A 266 -14.95 9.83 -10.93
C TYR A 266 -14.58 8.88 -12.08
N HIS A 267 -15.02 7.63 -12.03
CA HIS A 267 -14.91 6.73 -13.18
C HIS A 267 -15.72 7.25 -14.39
N SER A 268 -16.95 7.73 -14.15
CA SER A 268 -17.73 8.37 -15.23
C SER A 268 -17.03 9.60 -15.81
N ILE A 269 -16.43 10.44 -14.98
CA ILE A 269 -15.65 11.61 -15.42
C ILE A 269 -14.41 11.17 -16.23
N ALA A 270 -13.71 10.13 -15.81
CA ALA A 270 -12.54 9.60 -16.50
C ALA A 270 -12.91 9.12 -17.91
N ARG A 271 -14.01 8.38 -18.05
CA ARG A 271 -14.54 7.95 -19.35
C ARG A 271 -14.90 9.14 -20.25
N GLN A 272 -15.60 10.13 -19.72
CA GLN A 272 -15.99 11.32 -20.48
C GLN A 272 -14.81 12.14 -20.97
N ARG A 273 -13.74 12.23 -20.17
CA ARG A 273 -12.54 13.02 -20.48
C ARG A 273 -11.43 12.19 -21.14
N GLY A 274 -11.62 10.90 -21.31
CA GLY A 274 -10.69 9.98 -21.97
C GLY A 274 -9.34 9.87 -21.25
N PHE A 275 -9.35 9.45 -19.96
CA PHE A 275 -8.14 9.13 -19.20
C PHE A 275 -8.35 7.89 -18.33
N ILE A 276 -7.25 7.22 -17.95
CA ILE A 276 -7.28 6.07 -17.04
C ILE A 276 -7.43 6.58 -15.60
N LEU A 277 -8.48 6.11 -14.90
CA LEU A 277 -8.68 6.46 -13.50
C LEU A 277 -7.67 5.72 -12.60
N GLY A 278 -6.72 6.43 -12.01
CA GLY A 278 -5.78 5.88 -11.03
C GLY A 278 -6.34 5.96 -9.62
N VAL A 279 -6.45 4.82 -8.92
CA VAL A 279 -6.95 4.79 -7.55
C VAL A 279 -6.09 3.93 -6.63
N LYS A 280 -5.83 4.41 -5.43
CA LYS A 280 -5.34 3.61 -4.32
C LYS A 280 -6.48 3.39 -3.34
N ILE A 281 -6.93 2.16 -3.19
CA ILE A 281 -8.04 1.80 -2.31
C ILE A 281 -7.51 1.44 -0.93
N VAL A 282 -7.98 2.16 0.07
CA VAL A 282 -7.67 1.95 1.49
C VAL A 282 -8.94 1.93 2.32
N ARG A 283 -8.87 1.38 3.55
CA ARG A 283 -9.96 1.57 4.51
C ARG A 283 -9.97 3.01 5.02
N GLY A 284 -8.88 3.49 5.57
CA GLY A 284 -8.68 4.85 6.08
C GLY A 284 -7.89 4.87 7.38
N ALA A 285 -7.25 6.00 7.67
CA ALA A 285 -6.28 6.10 8.77
C ALA A 285 -6.66 7.11 9.88
N TYR A 286 -7.77 7.84 9.73
CA TYR A 286 -8.10 8.96 10.61
C TYR A 286 -9.42 8.79 11.37
N MET A 287 -9.92 7.56 11.52
CA MET A 287 -11.26 7.24 12.05
C MET A 287 -11.57 7.95 13.38
N GLU A 288 -10.68 7.84 14.36
CA GLU A 288 -10.88 8.47 15.67
C GLU A 288 -10.90 9.99 15.58
N LYS A 289 -10.01 10.56 14.77
CA LYS A 289 -9.92 12.00 14.55
C LYS A 289 -11.19 12.54 13.88
N GLU A 290 -11.71 11.83 12.90
CA GLU A 290 -12.97 12.14 12.19
C GLU A 290 -14.17 12.10 13.14
N ARG A 291 -14.31 11.04 13.93
CA ARG A 291 -15.42 10.88 14.88
C ARG A 291 -15.39 11.93 15.97
N THR A 292 -14.21 12.16 16.59
CA THR A 292 -14.02 13.19 17.61
C THR A 292 -14.37 14.59 17.09
N ARG A 293 -13.93 14.92 15.87
CA ARG A 293 -14.25 16.21 15.25
C ARG A 293 -15.74 16.35 14.97
N ALA A 294 -16.39 15.30 14.43
CA ALA A 294 -17.83 15.31 14.16
C ALA A 294 -18.63 15.56 15.44
N GLU A 295 -18.28 14.89 16.53
CA GLU A 295 -18.87 15.09 17.84
C GLU A 295 -18.68 16.54 18.36
N GLN A 296 -17.43 17.02 18.34
CA GLN A 296 -17.08 18.39 18.80
C GLN A 296 -17.76 19.50 17.99
N LYS A 297 -18.03 19.27 16.71
CA LYS A 297 -18.62 20.25 15.80
C LYS A 297 -20.11 20.05 15.56
N GLY A 298 -20.71 18.99 16.09
CA GLY A 298 -22.15 18.70 16.01
C GLY A 298 -22.63 18.32 14.59
N TYR A 299 -21.81 17.67 13.76
CA TYR A 299 -22.24 17.16 12.46
C TYR A 299 -22.16 15.64 12.38
N PRO A 300 -22.94 14.99 11.48
CA PRO A 300 -22.89 13.54 11.31
C PRO A 300 -21.48 13.08 10.89
N SER A 301 -20.95 12.05 11.57
CA SER A 301 -19.64 11.50 11.22
C SER A 301 -19.63 10.98 9.77
N PRO A 302 -18.62 11.29 8.98
CA PRO A 302 -18.49 10.75 7.61
C PRO A 302 -18.09 9.27 7.59
N ILE A 303 -17.72 8.71 8.75
CA ILE A 303 -17.20 7.35 8.89
C ILE A 303 -18.36 6.35 8.98
N GLN A 304 -18.20 5.20 8.33
CA GLN A 304 -19.12 4.06 8.41
C GLN A 304 -19.43 3.71 9.87
N GLN A 305 -20.64 3.19 10.08
CA GLN A 305 -21.16 2.88 11.42
C GLN A 305 -20.22 1.91 12.16
N ASP A 306 -19.77 0.87 11.46
CA ASP A 306 -18.87 -0.13 12.01
C ASP A 306 -17.88 -0.68 10.97
N LYS A 307 -17.03 -1.62 11.42
CA LYS A 307 -16.01 -2.25 10.59
C LYS A 307 -16.61 -3.09 9.45
N SER A 308 -17.76 -3.70 9.62
CA SER A 308 -18.36 -4.61 8.62
C SER A 308 -18.80 -3.83 7.38
N PHE A 309 -19.37 -2.62 7.55
CA PHE A 309 -19.69 -1.72 6.43
C PHE A 309 -18.41 -1.25 5.71
N THR A 310 -17.38 -0.89 6.47
CA THR A 310 -16.08 -0.53 5.88
C THR A 310 -15.48 -1.70 5.08
N ASP A 311 -15.54 -2.92 5.61
CA ASP A 311 -15.06 -4.13 4.92
C ASP A 311 -15.89 -4.42 3.66
N GLY A 312 -17.22 -4.24 3.74
CA GLY A 312 -18.15 -4.37 2.61
C GLY A 312 -17.83 -3.40 1.48
N ASP A 313 -17.71 -2.11 1.78
CA ASP A 313 -17.39 -1.08 0.79
C ASP A 313 -15.99 -1.29 0.21
N PHE A 314 -15.00 -1.65 1.04
CA PHE A 314 -13.66 -1.96 0.55
C PHE A 314 -13.67 -3.11 -0.46
N ASN A 315 -14.32 -4.22 -0.13
CA ASN A 315 -14.38 -5.37 -1.02
C ASN A 315 -15.17 -5.06 -2.30
N SER A 316 -16.27 -4.31 -2.19
CA SER A 316 -17.07 -3.86 -3.34
C SER A 316 -16.29 -2.88 -4.24
N GLY A 317 -15.49 -1.99 -3.64
CA GLY A 317 -14.61 -1.07 -4.37
C GLY A 317 -13.53 -1.82 -5.15
N VAL A 318 -12.87 -2.80 -4.53
CA VAL A 318 -11.89 -3.66 -5.20
C VAL A 318 -12.53 -4.44 -6.36
N GLU A 319 -13.68 -5.06 -6.12
CA GLU A 319 -14.42 -5.78 -7.15
C GLU A 319 -14.83 -4.87 -8.30
N TYR A 320 -15.32 -3.66 -8.00
CA TYR A 320 -15.66 -2.65 -9.01
C TYR A 320 -14.46 -2.29 -9.88
N CYS A 321 -13.30 -2.05 -9.28
CA CYS A 321 -12.08 -1.71 -10.02
C CYS A 321 -11.58 -2.87 -10.90
N ILE A 322 -11.57 -4.10 -10.37
CA ILE A 322 -11.16 -5.28 -11.14
C ILE A 322 -12.14 -5.55 -12.30
N ASN A 323 -13.44 -5.28 -12.10
CA ASN A 323 -14.43 -5.43 -13.17
C ASN A 323 -14.29 -4.39 -14.29
N ASN A 324 -13.61 -3.27 -14.03
CA ASN A 324 -13.36 -2.18 -14.97
C ASN A 324 -11.85 -1.96 -15.17
N ILE A 325 -11.06 -3.02 -15.17
CA ILE A 325 -9.59 -2.99 -15.16
C ILE A 325 -8.97 -2.29 -16.37
N ASP A 326 -9.65 -2.26 -17.50
CA ASP A 326 -9.18 -1.58 -18.71
C ASP A 326 -9.22 -0.04 -18.55
N GLU A 327 -10.09 0.47 -17.69
CA GLU A 327 -10.35 1.89 -17.49
C GLU A 327 -9.84 2.39 -16.12
N ILE A 328 -9.60 1.48 -15.15
CA ILE A 328 -9.19 1.80 -13.77
C ILE A 328 -7.91 1.06 -13.42
N ALA A 329 -6.88 1.81 -13.08
CA ALA A 329 -5.66 1.27 -12.49
C ALA A 329 -5.74 1.38 -10.95
N THR A 330 -5.50 0.25 -10.25
CA THR A 330 -5.81 0.14 -8.82
C THR A 330 -4.64 -0.35 -8.00
N VAL A 331 -4.29 0.37 -6.94
CA VAL A 331 -3.44 -0.11 -5.85
C VAL A 331 -4.32 -0.56 -4.69
N ILE A 332 -4.36 -1.86 -4.42
CA ILE A 332 -5.12 -2.50 -3.33
C ILE A 332 -4.28 -2.46 -2.06
N ALA A 333 -4.46 -1.43 -1.24
CA ALA A 333 -3.64 -1.21 -0.05
C ALA A 333 -4.37 -1.70 1.21
N SER A 334 -4.05 -2.92 1.66
CA SER A 334 -4.74 -3.55 2.77
C SER A 334 -3.90 -4.57 3.53
N HIS A 335 -4.07 -4.60 4.87
CA HIS A 335 -3.55 -5.61 5.79
C HIS A 335 -4.53 -6.76 6.06
N ASN A 336 -5.72 -6.74 5.46
CA ASN A 336 -6.75 -7.75 5.66
C ASN A 336 -6.51 -8.95 4.75
N GLU A 337 -6.22 -10.12 5.34
CA GLU A 337 -5.94 -11.36 4.60
C GLU A 337 -7.12 -11.76 3.69
N TYR A 338 -8.35 -11.65 4.19
CA TYR A 338 -9.55 -12.00 3.42
C TYR A 338 -9.72 -11.12 2.16
N SER A 339 -9.56 -9.79 2.31
CA SER A 339 -9.71 -8.88 1.18
C SER A 339 -8.63 -9.08 0.10
N ASN A 340 -7.38 -9.33 0.51
CA ASN A 340 -6.30 -9.62 -0.43
C ASN A 340 -6.51 -10.97 -1.13
N LEU A 341 -6.96 -12.01 -0.39
CA LEU A 341 -7.25 -13.31 -0.98
C LEU A 341 -8.41 -13.22 -1.98
N ARG A 342 -9.51 -12.55 -1.59
CA ARG A 342 -10.67 -12.35 -2.47
C ARG A 342 -10.29 -11.60 -3.77
N ALA A 343 -9.44 -10.58 -3.67
CA ALA A 343 -8.95 -9.86 -4.84
C ALA A 343 -8.14 -10.78 -5.77
N ALA A 344 -7.23 -11.58 -5.22
CA ALA A 344 -6.45 -12.55 -5.98
C ALA A 344 -7.34 -13.62 -6.63
N GLU A 345 -8.28 -14.19 -5.88
CA GLU A 345 -9.26 -15.18 -6.42
C GLU A 345 -10.12 -14.59 -7.54
N LEU A 346 -10.48 -13.31 -7.46
CA LEU A 346 -11.24 -12.63 -8.51
C LEU A 346 -10.42 -12.43 -9.79
N LEU A 347 -9.14 -12.09 -9.67
CA LEU A 347 -8.21 -12.00 -10.81
C LEU A 347 -8.05 -13.35 -11.48
N ASP A 348 -7.83 -14.41 -10.71
CA ASP A 348 -7.71 -15.78 -11.21
C ASP A 348 -8.99 -16.23 -11.94
N ALA A 349 -10.17 -15.98 -11.32
CA ALA A 349 -11.46 -16.34 -11.91
C ALA A 349 -11.75 -15.65 -13.24
N LYS A 350 -11.19 -14.45 -13.45
CA LYS A 350 -11.30 -13.66 -14.69
C LYS A 350 -10.18 -13.95 -15.69
N GLY A 351 -9.18 -14.75 -15.33
CA GLY A 351 -8.01 -15.00 -16.17
C GLY A 351 -7.13 -13.76 -16.37
N ILE A 352 -7.16 -12.82 -15.42
CA ILE A 352 -6.33 -11.62 -15.45
C ILE A 352 -4.93 -11.96 -14.95
N SER A 353 -3.89 -11.53 -15.67
CA SER A 353 -2.50 -11.78 -15.28
C SER A 353 -2.21 -11.18 -13.90
N HIS A 354 -1.43 -11.90 -13.07
CA HIS A 354 -1.05 -11.47 -11.72
C HIS A 354 -0.19 -10.20 -11.71
N ASP A 355 0.51 -9.92 -12.80
CA ASP A 355 1.35 -8.75 -13.03
C ASP A 355 0.68 -7.71 -13.94
N HIS A 356 -0.65 -7.77 -14.11
CA HIS A 356 -1.38 -6.81 -14.93
C HIS A 356 -1.05 -5.37 -14.49
N PRO A 357 -0.73 -4.45 -15.45
CA PRO A 357 -0.23 -3.10 -15.12
C PRO A 357 -1.21 -2.24 -14.32
N HIS A 358 -2.52 -2.55 -14.38
CA HIS A 358 -3.55 -1.84 -13.64
C HIS A 358 -3.91 -2.47 -12.29
N ILE A 359 -3.18 -3.50 -11.83
CA ILE A 359 -3.40 -4.10 -10.51
C ILE A 359 -2.10 -4.16 -9.73
N HIS A 360 -2.16 -3.67 -8.50
CA HIS A 360 -1.04 -3.68 -7.60
C HIS A 360 -1.50 -3.88 -6.15
N PHE A 361 -0.88 -4.79 -5.41
CA PHE A 361 -1.13 -4.97 -3.99
C PHE A 361 -0.13 -4.18 -3.16
N SER A 362 -0.56 -3.68 -2.00
CA SER A 362 0.37 -2.95 -1.11
C SER A 362 0.08 -3.18 0.36
N GLN A 363 1.13 -3.34 1.15
CA GLN A 363 1.09 -3.35 2.61
C GLN A 363 2.16 -2.42 3.17
N LEU A 364 1.93 -1.86 4.35
CA LEU A 364 2.93 -1.04 5.04
C LEU A 364 4.18 -1.88 5.38
N TYR A 365 5.34 -1.27 5.26
CA TYR A 365 6.60 -1.92 5.65
C TYR A 365 6.58 -2.30 7.14
N GLY A 366 7.09 -3.50 7.43
CA GLY A 366 7.14 -4.04 8.79
C GLY A 366 5.86 -4.69 9.29
N MET A 367 4.78 -4.74 8.47
CA MET A 367 3.49 -5.38 8.77
C MET A 367 3.05 -6.29 7.64
N SER A 368 2.29 -7.34 7.97
CA SER A 368 1.66 -8.27 6.99
C SER A 368 2.64 -8.85 5.97
N ASP A 369 3.81 -9.25 6.46
CA ASP A 369 4.81 -9.90 5.60
C ASP A 369 4.26 -11.21 5.00
N ASN A 370 3.37 -11.88 5.72
CA ASN A 370 2.67 -13.06 5.23
C ASN A 370 1.80 -12.79 3.99
N ILE A 371 1.17 -11.63 3.88
CA ILE A 371 0.42 -11.24 2.69
C ILE A 371 1.40 -10.90 1.57
N THR A 372 2.31 -9.95 1.80
CA THR A 372 3.22 -9.41 0.78
C THR A 372 4.07 -10.51 0.12
N PHE A 373 4.78 -11.30 0.91
CA PHE A 373 5.73 -12.26 0.35
C PHE A 373 5.07 -13.50 -0.25
N ASN A 374 3.87 -13.89 0.22
CA ASN A 374 3.12 -14.95 -0.43
C ASN A 374 2.48 -14.49 -1.75
N LEU A 375 2.01 -13.23 -1.86
CA LEU A 375 1.59 -12.64 -3.12
C LEU A 375 2.75 -12.55 -4.11
N ALA A 376 3.91 -12.01 -3.69
CA ALA A 376 5.11 -11.94 -4.52
C ALA A 376 5.55 -13.32 -5.02
N LYS A 377 5.54 -14.33 -4.14
CA LYS A 377 5.86 -15.72 -4.50
C LYS A 377 4.88 -16.32 -5.51
N ALA A 378 3.62 -15.91 -5.47
CA ALA A 378 2.59 -16.32 -6.42
C ALA A 378 2.59 -15.51 -7.73
N GLY A 379 3.52 -14.54 -7.88
CA GLY A 379 3.69 -13.77 -9.12
C GLY A 379 2.85 -12.48 -9.18
N TYR A 380 2.13 -12.11 -8.12
CA TYR A 380 1.38 -10.86 -8.10
C TYR A 380 2.29 -9.64 -7.96
N SER A 381 1.94 -8.54 -8.65
CA SER A 381 2.55 -7.23 -8.42
C SER A 381 2.21 -6.73 -7.02
N VAL A 382 3.22 -6.64 -6.16
CA VAL A 382 3.04 -6.26 -4.76
C VAL A 382 4.20 -5.41 -4.24
N SER A 383 3.88 -4.40 -3.42
CA SER A 383 4.88 -3.52 -2.81
C SER A 383 4.73 -3.39 -1.29
N LYS A 384 5.83 -2.99 -0.67
CA LYS A 384 5.84 -2.39 0.66
C LYS A 384 5.80 -0.87 0.54
N TYR A 385 4.82 -0.24 1.19
CA TYR A 385 4.81 1.19 1.43
C TYR A 385 5.89 1.51 2.47
N LEU A 386 6.96 2.16 2.03
CA LEU A 386 8.22 2.30 2.76
C LEU A 386 8.48 3.76 3.11
N PRO A 387 8.08 4.20 4.31
CA PRO A 387 8.42 5.55 4.78
C PRO A 387 9.91 5.70 5.00
N PHE A 388 10.42 6.91 4.73
CA PHE A 388 11.78 7.30 5.05
C PHE A 388 11.85 8.79 5.39
N GLY A 389 12.89 9.19 6.10
CA GLY A 389 13.12 10.56 6.49
C GLY A 389 13.71 10.68 7.89
N PRO A 390 14.13 11.89 8.30
CA PRO A 390 14.68 12.14 9.62
C PRO A 390 13.75 11.61 10.73
N ILE A 391 14.31 11.00 11.75
CA ILE A 391 13.52 10.35 12.81
C ILE A 391 12.47 11.28 13.43
N ARG A 392 12.78 12.56 13.56
CA ARG A 392 11.85 13.57 14.12
C ARG A 392 10.58 13.72 13.29
N ASP A 393 10.73 13.65 11.98
CA ASP A 393 9.67 13.93 11.02
C ASP A 393 8.77 12.69 10.79
N VAL A 394 9.29 11.49 11.00
CA VAL A 394 8.53 10.24 10.89
C VAL A 394 7.85 9.78 12.19
N ILE A 395 8.04 10.50 13.32
CA ILE A 395 7.40 10.15 14.58
C ILE A 395 5.88 10.11 14.50
N PRO A 396 5.17 11.07 13.89
CA PRO A 396 3.71 10.98 13.79
C PRO A 396 3.26 9.70 13.07
N TYR A 397 3.98 9.28 12.03
CA TYR A 397 3.75 8.00 11.37
C TYR A 397 3.94 6.82 12.34
N LEU A 398 5.05 6.78 13.10
CA LEU A 398 5.34 5.71 14.06
C LEU A 398 4.29 5.64 15.18
N MET A 399 3.80 6.80 15.64
CA MET A 399 2.75 6.88 16.65
C MET A 399 1.42 6.29 16.14
N ARG A 400 1.04 6.59 14.89
CA ARG A 400 -0.15 5.96 14.27
C ARG A 400 0.01 4.44 14.20
N ARG A 401 1.19 3.94 13.82
CA ARG A 401 1.46 2.48 13.82
C ARG A 401 1.33 1.86 15.20
N ALA A 402 1.85 2.53 16.24
CA ALA A 402 1.73 2.05 17.61
C ALA A 402 0.25 2.01 18.06
N GLN A 403 -0.53 3.03 17.74
CA GLN A 403 -1.98 3.11 18.06
C GLN A 403 -2.79 2.05 17.33
N GLU A 404 -2.64 1.91 16.02
CA GLU A 404 -3.34 0.92 15.21
C GLU A 404 -3.05 -0.51 15.68
N ASN A 405 -1.79 -0.81 15.95
CA ASN A 405 -1.40 -2.12 16.45
C ASN A 405 -1.94 -2.41 17.86
N SER A 406 -2.24 -1.40 18.66
CA SER A 406 -2.81 -1.57 19.99
C SER A 406 -4.34 -1.59 20.02
N SER A 407 -4.99 -0.92 19.06
CA SER A 407 -6.46 -0.77 19.01
C SER A 407 -7.15 -1.88 18.22
N ILE A 408 -6.46 -2.51 17.24
CA ILE A 408 -7.02 -3.59 16.43
C ILE A 408 -6.74 -4.92 17.12
N ASN A 409 -7.68 -5.35 17.97
CA ASN A 409 -7.70 -6.71 18.51
C ASN A 409 -7.66 -7.73 17.35
N GLY A 410 -6.51 -8.36 17.13
CA GLY A 410 -6.34 -9.42 16.15
C GLY A 410 -5.11 -9.28 15.25
N GLN A 411 -4.77 -8.10 14.74
CA GLN A 411 -3.66 -7.99 13.78
C GLN A 411 -2.28 -8.15 14.43
N THR A 412 -2.01 -7.46 15.53
CA THR A 412 -0.76 -7.65 16.31
C THR A 412 -0.66 -9.06 16.85
N SER A 413 -1.77 -9.64 17.29
CA SER A 413 -1.82 -11.04 17.72
C SER A 413 -1.53 -11.98 16.56
N ARG A 414 -2.00 -11.69 15.35
CA ARG A 414 -1.74 -12.48 14.13
C ARG A 414 -0.26 -12.42 13.72
N GLU A 415 0.35 -11.23 13.65
CA GLU A 415 1.78 -11.04 13.38
C GLU A 415 2.64 -11.82 14.38
N LEU A 416 2.34 -11.67 15.67
CA LEU A 416 3.06 -12.36 16.73
C LEU A 416 2.95 -13.88 16.64
N LEU A 417 1.77 -14.41 16.29
CA LEU A 417 1.55 -15.85 16.07
C LEU A 417 2.37 -16.37 14.89
N LEU A 418 2.38 -15.66 13.77
CA LEU A 418 3.14 -16.02 12.57
C LEU A 418 4.65 -16.03 12.85
N ILE A 419 5.17 -14.99 13.51
CA ILE A 419 6.59 -14.92 13.91
C ILE A 419 6.96 -16.09 14.85
N LYS A 420 6.11 -16.38 15.84
CA LYS A 420 6.33 -17.53 16.75
C LYS A 420 6.32 -18.86 15.99
N SER A 421 5.42 -19.03 15.04
CA SER A 421 5.32 -20.22 14.20
C SER A 421 6.60 -20.42 13.38
N GLU A 422 7.09 -19.36 12.74
CA GLU A 422 8.32 -19.42 11.93
C GLU A 422 9.55 -19.72 12.76
N LEU A 423 9.71 -19.08 13.92
CA LEU A 423 10.81 -19.39 14.83
C LEU A 423 10.79 -20.87 15.28
N LYS A 424 9.60 -21.43 15.57
CA LYS A 424 9.46 -22.87 15.88
C LYS A 424 9.83 -23.75 14.69
N ARG A 425 9.38 -23.40 13.47
CA ARG A 425 9.71 -24.12 12.24
C ARG A 425 11.22 -24.19 12.04
N ARG A 426 11.92 -23.04 12.13
CA ARG A 426 13.38 -22.95 11.97
C ARG A 426 14.14 -23.80 12.98
N ILE A 427 13.71 -23.81 14.24
CA ILE A 427 14.33 -24.67 15.29
C ILE A 427 14.16 -26.16 14.93
N LYS A 428 12.95 -26.56 14.45
CA LYS A 428 12.68 -27.95 14.08
C LYS A 428 13.56 -28.38 12.90
N VAL A 429 13.68 -27.54 11.86
CA VAL A 429 14.53 -27.81 10.70
C VAL A 429 16.01 -27.93 11.12
N ALA A 430 16.52 -27.04 11.95
CA ALA A 430 17.89 -27.08 12.42
C ALA A 430 18.19 -28.34 13.25
N LYS A 431 17.25 -28.83 14.10
CA LYS A 431 17.38 -30.08 14.84
C LYS A 431 17.41 -31.29 13.92
N ALA A 432 16.53 -31.33 12.91
CA ALA A 432 16.47 -32.42 11.92
C ALA A 432 17.76 -32.52 11.08
N ALA A 433 18.32 -31.36 10.69
CA ALA A 433 19.61 -31.32 9.98
C ALA A 433 20.77 -31.85 10.83
N LYS A 434 20.81 -31.49 12.12
CA LYS A 434 21.83 -32.01 13.06
C LYS A 434 21.74 -33.52 13.25
N SER A 435 20.51 -34.07 13.39
CA SER A 435 20.33 -35.52 13.55
C SER A 435 20.77 -36.33 12.34
N LYS A 436 20.52 -35.79 11.12
CA LYS A 436 21.00 -36.42 9.86
C LYS A 436 22.52 -36.43 9.77
N ASN A 437 23.18 -35.33 10.13
CA ASN A 437 24.64 -35.24 10.09
C ASN A 437 25.31 -36.20 11.11
N VAL A 438 24.70 -36.42 12.28
CA VAL A 438 25.19 -37.39 13.28
C VAL A 438 25.05 -38.82 12.78
N SER A 439 23.93 -39.15 12.09
CA SER A 439 23.76 -40.50 11.52
C SER A 439 24.70 -40.81 10.35
N LEU A 440 25.11 -39.79 9.58
CA LEU A 440 26.08 -39.91 8.48
C LEU A 440 27.55 -40.01 8.98
N SER A 441 27.86 -39.48 10.15
CA SER A 441 29.21 -39.56 10.76
C SER A 441 29.44 -40.81 11.58
N SER A 442 28.37 -41.60 11.82
CA SER A 442 28.41 -42.87 12.57
C SER A 442 28.28 -44.12 11.66
N SER A 443 28.19 -43.95 10.37
CA SER A 443 28.28 -44.96 9.34
C SER A 443 29.62 -44.89 8.59
#